data_9fd29f4f1e978420cc7f154ff079e760
#
_entry.id   9fd29f4f1e978420cc7f154ff079e760
#
_cell.length_a   1.000
_cell.length_b   1.000
_cell.length_c   1.000
_cell.angle_alpha   90.00
_cell.angle_beta   90.00
_cell.angle_gamma   90.00
#
_symmetry.space_group_name_H-M   'P 1'
#
loop_
_entity.id
_entity.type
_entity.pdbx_description
1 polymer ?
#
loop_
_entity_poly.entity_id
_entity_poly.type
_entity_poly.pdbx_seq_one_letter_code
_entity_poly.pdbx_strand_id
1 'polypeptide(L)'
;MSTSTQQDRSTSQGETQSASLVPVLWQLQISHYVEKVRWALDYKRIPHIRRSLPPGLHIQKARELTGDTSTVPVLTVDGHSTGDSTPIIALIEERWPQPPLYPEDPAQRRRALELEEFFDEELGPHIRRAFYHELLPHPELLVPLFTHGDPLAARTLLEQFPMLRAGIEQRFQINAATASASRAKVIAAMDRLEREISGIGYLVGDSFTVADLAAAALFYPVARPPEFPYPTVADEDLPDSWRAFLDPLAPRPGSRWVSEIYRRHRGQSAELTTGDTNKAPRPDAANGHSTGNGEPVSNSQAAFPDLAAPRDPLPAGTTATREHDPA
;
A
#
# COMPACT_ATOMS: atom_id res chain seq x y z
N MET A 1 73.06 -7.66 27.71
CA MET A 1 71.73 -7.52 28.30
C MET A 1 70.91 -6.73 27.28
N SER A 2 70.19 -7.44 26.39
CA SER A 2 69.37 -6.83 25.30
C SER A 2 67.91 -7.00 25.66
N THR A 3 67.22 -5.91 25.89
CA THR A 3 65.79 -5.89 26.11
C THR A 3 65.08 -5.67 24.78
N SER A 4 64.34 -6.69 24.35
CA SER A 4 63.52 -6.69 23.15
C SER A 4 62.15 -6.09 23.51
N THR A 5 61.80 -4.98 22.85
CA THR A 5 60.48 -4.34 22.94
C THR A 5 59.58 -4.93 21.90
N GLN A 6 58.57 -5.66 22.35
CA GLN A 6 57.51 -6.23 21.49
C GLN A 6 56.43 -5.17 21.25
N GLN A 7 56.27 -4.75 19.99
CA GLN A 7 55.25 -3.81 19.53
C GLN A 7 53.95 -4.57 19.24
N ASP A 8 52.97 -4.34 20.10
CA ASP A 8 51.60 -4.84 19.94
C ASP A 8 50.91 -4.07 18.79
N ARG A 9 50.64 -4.75 17.68
CA ARG A 9 49.81 -4.24 16.59
C ARG A 9 48.37 -4.64 16.84
N SER A 10 47.62 -3.76 17.51
CA SER A 10 46.15 -3.86 17.50
C SER A 10 45.62 -3.46 16.14
N THR A 11 45.21 -4.45 15.36
CA THR A 11 44.38 -4.28 14.13
C THR A 11 42.97 -3.88 14.55
N SER A 12 42.67 -2.59 14.47
CA SER A 12 41.28 -2.10 14.50
C SER A 12 40.62 -2.50 13.20
N GLN A 13 39.81 -3.55 13.23
CA GLN A 13 38.82 -3.83 12.18
C GLN A 13 37.76 -2.71 12.25
N GLY A 14 37.90 -1.74 11.37
CA GLY A 14 36.83 -0.77 11.09
C GLY A 14 35.69 -1.50 10.40
N GLU A 15 34.63 -1.80 11.14
CA GLU A 15 33.33 -2.14 10.57
C GLU A 15 32.85 -0.91 9.79
N THR A 16 32.96 -0.99 8.49
CA THR A 16 32.33 -0.06 7.57
C THR A 16 30.80 -0.30 7.71
N GLN A 17 30.14 0.44 8.60
CA GLN A 17 28.68 0.52 8.60
C GLN A 17 28.27 1.07 7.24
N SER A 18 27.81 0.20 6.37
CA SER A 18 27.12 0.57 5.14
C SER A 18 25.95 1.47 5.55
N ALA A 19 25.99 2.74 5.15
CA ALA A 19 24.88 3.65 5.42
C ALA A 19 23.60 3.05 4.81
N SER A 20 22.67 2.62 5.66
CA SER A 20 21.38 2.09 5.23
C SER A 20 20.69 3.13 4.36
N LEU A 21 20.33 2.75 3.13
CA LEU A 21 19.60 3.63 2.23
C LEU A 21 18.19 3.84 2.79
N VAL A 22 17.72 5.10 2.72
CA VAL A 22 16.36 5.44 3.15
C VAL A 22 15.34 4.63 2.33
N PRO A 23 14.39 3.94 2.97
CA PRO A 23 13.34 3.21 2.28
C PRO A 23 12.54 4.10 1.33
N VAL A 24 12.18 3.57 0.15
CA VAL A 24 11.36 4.28 -0.84
C VAL A 24 10.08 3.51 -1.09
N LEU A 25 8.94 4.13 -0.76
CA LEU A 25 7.61 3.60 -1.04
C LEU A 25 7.09 4.16 -2.37
N TRP A 26 6.87 3.29 -3.34
CA TRP A 26 6.22 3.60 -4.61
C TRP A 26 4.72 3.39 -4.47
N GLN A 27 3.93 4.42 -4.81
CA GLN A 27 2.53 4.48 -4.41
C GLN A 27 1.58 5.10 -5.45
N LEU A 28 0.29 4.80 -5.28
CA LEU A 28 -0.85 5.62 -5.66
C LEU A 28 -1.50 6.17 -4.39
N GLN A 29 -1.70 7.48 -4.27
CA GLN A 29 -2.16 8.10 -3.01
C GLN A 29 -3.51 7.56 -2.54
N ILE A 30 -4.45 7.33 -3.47
CA ILE A 30 -5.79 6.83 -3.16
C ILE A 30 -5.86 5.32 -2.91
N SER A 31 -4.74 4.61 -2.97
CA SER A 31 -4.76 3.15 -2.80
C SER A 31 -4.85 2.77 -1.33
N HIS A 32 -5.89 2.03 -0.96
CA HIS A 32 -6.08 1.47 0.37
C HIS A 32 -5.05 0.40 0.74
N TYR A 33 -4.55 -0.39 -0.23
CA TYR A 33 -3.42 -1.30 0.01
C TYR A 33 -2.12 -0.55 0.27
N VAL A 34 -1.92 0.59 -0.41
CA VAL A 34 -0.77 1.46 -0.11
C VAL A 34 -0.92 2.08 1.27
N GLU A 35 -2.15 2.41 1.70
CA GLU A 35 -2.39 2.94 3.04
C GLU A 35 -1.95 1.97 4.13
N LYS A 36 -2.16 0.66 3.98
CA LYS A 36 -1.59 -0.34 4.91
C LYS A 36 -0.09 -0.13 5.12
N VAL A 37 0.67 -0.01 4.03
CA VAL A 37 2.13 0.13 4.09
C VAL A 37 2.56 1.50 4.62
N ARG A 38 1.92 2.59 4.16
CA ARG A 38 2.17 3.93 4.70
C ARG A 38 1.99 3.97 6.20
N TRP A 39 0.86 3.43 6.66
CA TRP A 39 0.53 3.39 8.08
C TRP A 39 1.53 2.57 8.88
N ALA A 40 1.93 1.39 8.40
CA ALA A 40 2.96 0.58 9.05
C ALA A 40 4.29 1.34 9.20
N LEU A 41 4.74 2.03 8.14
CA LEU A 41 5.95 2.86 8.17
C LEU A 41 5.82 4.03 9.16
N ASP A 42 4.68 4.74 9.14
CA ASP A 42 4.43 5.88 10.03
C ASP A 42 4.27 5.43 11.49
N TYR A 43 3.54 4.35 11.75
CA TYR A 43 3.33 3.78 13.09
C TYR A 43 4.65 3.38 13.74
N LYS A 44 5.55 2.76 12.97
CA LYS A 44 6.90 2.40 13.42
C LYS A 44 7.89 3.56 13.36
N ARG A 45 7.46 4.75 12.92
CA ARG A 45 8.30 5.95 12.77
C ARG A 45 9.54 5.71 11.91
N ILE A 46 9.43 4.90 10.87
CA ILE A 46 10.51 4.58 9.94
C ILE A 46 10.64 5.75 8.95
N PRO A 47 11.76 6.49 8.96
CA PRO A 47 12.01 7.54 7.97
C PRO A 47 12.00 6.93 6.55
N HIS A 48 11.20 7.47 5.65
CA HIS A 48 11.06 6.94 4.29
C HIS A 48 10.70 8.04 3.29
N ILE A 49 10.87 7.76 2.01
CA ILE A 49 10.48 8.63 0.90
C ILE A 49 9.25 8.01 0.22
N ARG A 50 8.25 8.83 -0.12
CA ARG A 50 7.10 8.41 -0.93
C ARG A 50 7.24 8.90 -2.35
N ARG A 51 7.08 7.99 -3.32
CA ARG A 51 7.10 8.27 -4.75
C ARG A 51 5.73 7.96 -5.34
N SER A 52 4.93 9.00 -5.52
CA SER A 52 3.62 8.88 -6.15
C SER A 52 3.75 8.77 -7.66
N LEU A 53 3.04 7.83 -8.25
CA LEU A 53 3.05 7.56 -9.69
C LEU A 53 1.64 7.75 -10.25
N PRO A 54 1.51 8.35 -11.44
CA PRO A 54 0.24 8.39 -12.15
C PRO A 54 -0.27 6.97 -12.49
N PRO A 55 -1.61 6.79 -12.63
CA PRO A 55 -2.17 5.56 -13.18
C PRO A 55 -1.53 5.20 -14.53
N GLY A 56 -1.28 3.90 -14.73
CA GLY A 56 -0.53 3.40 -15.90
C GLY A 56 0.97 3.32 -15.64
N LEU A 57 1.63 4.42 -15.33
CA LEU A 57 3.09 4.44 -15.08
C LEU A 57 3.49 3.59 -13.86
N HIS A 58 2.63 3.48 -12.85
CA HIS A 58 2.89 2.61 -11.69
C HIS A 58 3.05 1.14 -12.08
N ILE A 59 2.36 0.66 -13.13
CA ILE A 59 2.46 -0.74 -13.62
C ILE A 59 3.85 -1.01 -14.16
N GLN A 60 4.32 -0.13 -15.04
CA GLN A 60 5.67 -0.25 -15.62
C GLN A 60 6.74 -0.19 -14.53
N LYS A 61 6.61 0.78 -13.61
CA LYS A 61 7.59 0.97 -12.53
C LYS A 61 7.59 -0.21 -11.55
N ALA A 62 6.44 -0.76 -11.20
CA ALA A 62 6.35 -1.94 -10.35
C ALA A 62 7.07 -3.14 -10.99
N ARG A 63 6.82 -3.41 -12.27
CA ARG A 63 7.50 -4.48 -13.01
C ARG A 63 9.01 -4.26 -13.12
N GLU A 64 9.45 -3.03 -13.39
CA GLU A 64 10.87 -2.69 -13.42
C GLU A 64 11.57 -3.00 -12.09
N LEU A 65 10.91 -2.74 -10.99
CA LEU A 65 11.48 -2.88 -9.65
C LEU A 65 11.43 -4.33 -9.12
N THR A 66 10.37 -5.07 -9.42
CA THR A 66 10.10 -6.39 -8.82
C THR A 66 10.23 -7.55 -9.80
N GLY A 67 10.19 -7.27 -11.12
CA GLY A 67 10.20 -8.29 -12.18
C GLY A 67 8.81 -8.83 -12.53
N ASP A 68 7.90 -8.97 -11.57
CA ASP A 68 6.62 -9.67 -11.72
C ASP A 68 5.39 -8.85 -11.31
N THR A 69 5.50 -8.04 -10.29
CA THR A 69 4.37 -7.25 -9.75
C THR A 69 3.99 -6.11 -10.69
N SER A 70 2.70 -5.96 -10.94
CA SER A 70 2.13 -4.87 -11.77
C SER A 70 1.25 -3.91 -10.96
N THR A 71 1.39 -3.91 -9.64
CA THR A 71 0.60 -3.10 -8.70
C THR A 71 1.51 -2.40 -7.70
N VAL A 72 0.97 -1.38 -7.05
CA VAL A 72 1.55 -0.76 -5.87
C VAL A 72 0.69 -1.10 -4.65
N PRO A 73 1.29 -1.17 -3.45
CA PRO A 73 2.60 -0.66 -3.04
C PRO A 73 3.80 -1.50 -3.52
N VAL A 74 4.94 -0.83 -3.74
CA VAL A 74 6.25 -1.46 -3.81
C VAL A 74 7.16 -0.71 -2.83
N LEU A 75 7.86 -1.43 -1.96
CA LEU A 75 8.83 -0.87 -1.02
C LEU A 75 10.24 -1.28 -1.43
N THR A 76 11.12 -0.30 -1.64
CA THR A 76 12.54 -0.52 -1.88
C THR A 76 13.32 -0.24 -0.60
N VAL A 77 14.08 -1.22 -0.12
CA VAL A 77 14.95 -1.14 1.07
C VAL A 77 16.32 -1.67 0.68
N ASP A 78 17.37 -0.89 0.90
CA ASP A 78 18.77 -1.26 0.58
C ASP A 78 18.94 -1.79 -0.87
N GLY A 79 18.23 -1.20 -1.83
CA GLY A 79 18.28 -1.58 -3.23
C GLY A 79 17.43 -2.79 -3.65
N HIS A 80 16.78 -3.45 -2.70
CA HIS A 80 15.86 -4.56 -2.97
C HIS A 80 14.41 -4.09 -2.89
N SER A 81 13.60 -4.51 -3.86
CA SER A 81 12.20 -4.10 -3.98
C SER A 81 11.26 -5.27 -3.73
N THR A 82 10.31 -5.05 -2.83
CA THR A 82 9.25 -5.99 -2.48
C THR A 82 7.91 -5.39 -2.90
N GLY A 83 7.12 -6.13 -3.66
CA GLY A 83 5.73 -5.79 -4.00
C GLY A 83 4.75 -6.46 -3.07
N ASP A 84 3.47 -6.01 -3.15
CA ASP A 84 2.36 -6.46 -2.31
C ASP A 84 2.46 -6.02 -0.84
N SER A 85 1.30 -5.62 -0.27
CA SER A 85 1.24 -5.02 1.07
C SER A 85 1.59 -6.00 2.18
N THR A 86 1.17 -7.27 2.09
CA THR A 86 1.42 -8.29 3.11
C THR A 86 2.90 -8.68 3.21
N PRO A 87 3.60 -9.06 2.12
CA PRO A 87 5.06 -9.28 2.17
C PRO A 87 5.85 -8.04 2.61
N ILE A 88 5.39 -6.85 2.21
CA ILE A 88 6.04 -5.59 2.65
C ILE A 88 5.91 -5.40 4.16
N ILE A 89 4.73 -5.64 4.74
CA ILE A 89 4.54 -5.53 6.20
C ILE A 89 5.38 -6.58 6.93
N ALA A 90 5.46 -7.80 6.41
CA ALA A 90 6.33 -8.84 6.97
C ALA A 90 7.81 -8.41 6.96
N LEU A 91 8.30 -7.82 5.86
CA LEU A 91 9.65 -7.26 5.79
C LEU A 91 9.86 -6.11 6.80
N ILE A 92 8.85 -5.23 6.95
CA ILE A 92 8.90 -4.14 7.93
C ILE A 92 8.97 -4.69 9.36
N GLU A 93 8.18 -5.73 9.70
CA GLU A 93 8.21 -6.38 11.00
C GLU A 93 9.56 -7.04 11.31
N GLU A 94 10.14 -7.73 10.34
CA GLU A 94 11.44 -8.38 10.48
C GLU A 94 12.55 -7.34 10.73
N ARG A 95 12.55 -6.26 9.95
CA ARG A 95 13.64 -5.29 9.99
C ARG A 95 13.52 -4.26 11.11
N TRP A 96 12.30 -3.88 11.46
CA TRP A 96 11.98 -2.91 12.52
C TRP A 96 10.89 -3.48 13.43
N PRO A 97 11.21 -4.39 14.34
CA PRO A 97 10.23 -5.13 15.13
C PRO A 97 9.43 -4.26 16.12
N GLN A 98 9.91 -3.04 16.46
CA GLN A 98 9.27 -2.17 17.44
C GLN A 98 8.73 -0.87 16.84
N PRO A 99 7.51 -0.45 17.25
CA PRO A 99 6.50 -1.20 18.00
C PRO A 99 5.95 -2.36 17.16
N PRO A 100 5.55 -3.51 17.75
CA PRO A 100 5.13 -4.68 16.99
C PRO A 100 3.73 -4.47 16.37
N LEU A 101 3.55 -4.96 15.13
CA LEU A 101 2.24 -5.16 14.49
C LEU A 101 1.81 -6.64 14.58
N TYR A 102 2.76 -7.54 14.77
CA TYR A 102 2.49 -8.96 14.96
C TYR A 102 2.51 -9.31 16.45
N PRO A 103 1.43 -9.87 17.01
CA PRO A 103 1.42 -10.34 18.39
C PRO A 103 2.55 -11.33 18.68
N GLU A 104 3.10 -11.29 19.91
CA GLU A 104 4.11 -12.25 20.36
C GLU A 104 3.50 -13.65 20.59
N ASP A 105 2.26 -13.70 21.11
CA ASP A 105 1.55 -14.96 21.30
C ASP A 105 1.24 -15.63 19.94
N PRO A 106 1.65 -16.90 19.74
CA PRO A 106 1.52 -17.55 18.45
C PRO A 106 0.05 -17.76 17.99
N ALA A 107 -0.89 -17.89 18.92
CA ALA A 107 -2.31 -18.06 18.58
C ALA A 107 -2.91 -16.72 18.16
N GLN A 108 -2.61 -15.65 18.87
CA GLN A 108 -3.02 -14.29 18.50
C GLN A 108 -2.37 -13.87 17.18
N ARG A 109 -1.08 -14.16 16.96
CA ARG A 109 -0.40 -13.86 15.69
C ARG A 109 -1.06 -14.56 14.51
N ARG A 110 -1.38 -15.86 14.64
CA ARG A 110 -2.14 -16.59 13.61
C ARG A 110 -3.46 -15.92 13.32
N ARG A 111 -4.20 -15.57 14.39
CA ARG A 111 -5.49 -14.90 14.25
C ARG A 111 -5.38 -13.53 13.57
N ALA A 112 -4.38 -12.73 13.89
CA ALA A 112 -4.15 -11.44 13.27
C ALA A 112 -3.85 -11.57 11.77
N LEU A 113 -3.04 -12.54 11.38
CA LEU A 113 -2.73 -12.81 9.97
C LEU A 113 -3.93 -13.38 9.20
N GLU A 114 -4.76 -14.24 9.82
CA GLU A 114 -6.02 -14.73 9.22
C GLU A 114 -7.00 -13.57 8.94
N LEU A 115 -7.07 -12.58 9.82
CA LEU A 115 -7.93 -11.42 9.63
C LEU A 115 -7.35 -10.45 8.60
N GLU A 116 -6.04 -10.24 8.59
CA GLU A 116 -5.37 -9.49 7.54
C GLU A 116 -5.70 -10.07 6.16
N GLU A 117 -5.47 -11.37 5.97
CA GLU A 117 -5.77 -12.09 4.72
C GLU A 117 -7.26 -11.97 4.33
N PHE A 118 -8.16 -12.15 5.30
CA PHE A 118 -9.59 -11.99 5.05
C PHE A 118 -9.93 -10.61 4.52
N PHE A 119 -9.44 -9.53 5.13
CA PHE A 119 -9.73 -8.19 4.65
C PHE A 119 -9.02 -7.88 3.33
N ASP A 120 -7.83 -8.41 3.11
CA ASP A 120 -7.12 -8.22 1.85
C ASP A 120 -7.86 -8.87 0.67
N GLU A 121 -8.41 -10.07 0.83
CA GLU A 121 -9.05 -10.82 -0.26
C GLU A 121 -10.56 -10.57 -0.37
N GLU A 122 -11.26 -10.45 0.75
CA GLU A 122 -12.73 -10.35 0.78
C GLU A 122 -13.25 -8.91 0.84
N LEU A 123 -12.40 -7.93 1.18
CA LEU A 123 -12.78 -6.51 1.19
C LEU A 123 -12.05 -5.71 0.10
N GLY A 124 -10.72 -5.80 0.05
CA GLY A 124 -9.89 -4.91 -0.76
C GLY A 124 -10.26 -4.85 -2.24
N PRO A 125 -10.38 -5.97 -2.98
CA PRO A 125 -10.78 -5.96 -4.39
C PRO A 125 -12.21 -5.43 -4.59
N HIS A 126 -13.09 -5.72 -3.64
CA HIS A 126 -14.51 -5.38 -3.74
C HIS A 126 -14.78 -3.90 -3.50
N ILE A 127 -14.15 -3.31 -2.48
CA ILE A 127 -14.29 -1.87 -2.25
C ILE A 127 -13.69 -1.05 -3.39
N ARG A 128 -12.55 -1.48 -3.94
CA ARG A 128 -11.94 -0.86 -5.11
C ARG A 128 -12.87 -0.90 -6.31
N ARG A 129 -13.50 -2.06 -6.60
CA ARG A 129 -14.43 -2.21 -7.72
C ARG A 129 -15.66 -1.34 -7.54
N ALA A 130 -16.26 -1.33 -6.35
CA ALA A 130 -17.42 -0.50 -6.04
C ALA A 130 -17.08 0.99 -6.17
N PHE A 131 -15.95 1.43 -5.63
CA PHE A 131 -15.47 2.81 -5.70
C PHE A 131 -15.23 3.26 -7.16
N TYR A 132 -14.49 2.48 -7.95
CA TYR A 132 -14.23 2.84 -9.34
C TYR A 132 -15.48 2.81 -10.22
N HIS A 133 -16.44 1.90 -9.97
CA HIS A 133 -17.71 1.91 -10.70
C HIS A 133 -18.43 3.25 -10.60
N GLU A 134 -18.38 3.87 -9.42
CA GLU A 134 -19.03 5.15 -9.17
C GLU A 134 -18.23 6.35 -9.67
N LEU A 135 -16.90 6.32 -9.55
CA LEU A 135 -16.09 7.50 -9.83
C LEU A 135 -15.49 7.55 -11.24
N LEU A 136 -15.36 6.43 -11.95
CA LEU A 136 -14.85 6.44 -13.34
C LEU A 136 -15.72 7.23 -14.32
N PRO A 137 -17.06 7.33 -14.16
CA PRO A 137 -17.86 8.26 -14.95
C PRO A 137 -17.56 9.74 -14.70
N HIS A 138 -16.84 10.08 -13.62
CA HIS A 138 -16.58 11.42 -13.13
C HIS A 138 -15.08 11.76 -13.15
N PRO A 139 -14.47 11.99 -14.34
CA PRO A 139 -13.04 12.31 -14.44
C PRO A 139 -12.65 13.57 -13.65
N GLU A 140 -13.56 14.54 -13.52
CA GLU A 140 -13.40 15.77 -12.75
C GLU A 140 -13.14 15.50 -11.27
N LEU A 141 -13.62 14.37 -10.72
CA LEU A 141 -13.41 13.96 -9.35
C LEU A 141 -12.14 13.09 -9.18
N LEU A 142 -11.86 12.22 -10.17
CA LEU A 142 -10.75 11.27 -10.07
C LEU A 142 -9.40 11.85 -10.48
N VAL A 143 -9.36 12.68 -11.51
CA VAL A 143 -8.10 13.19 -12.06
C VAL A 143 -7.32 14.01 -11.04
N PRO A 144 -7.94 14.91 -10.24
CA PRO A 144 -7.22 15.61 -9.18
C PRO A 144 -6.57 14.68 -8.15
N LEU A 145 -7.22 13.56 -7.81
CA LEU A 145 -6.69 12.57 -6.87
C LEU A 145 -5.49 11.81 -7.44
N PHE A 146 -5.43 11.63 -8.76
CA PHE A 146 -4.32 10.97 -9.43
C PHE A 146 -3.13 11.88 -9.72
N THR A 147 -3.35 13.18 -9.83
CA THR A 147 -2.35 14.16 -10.27
C THR A 147 -1.87 15.06 -9.14
N HIS A 148 -2.37 14.83 -7.92
CA HIS A 148 -1.95 15.56 -6.72
C HIS A 148 -2.08 17.10 -6.86
N GLY A 149 -3.07 17.53 -7.62
CA GLY A 149 -3.32 18.94 -7.88
C GLY A 149 -2.39 19.59 -8.89
N ASP A 150 -1.52 18.84 -9.59
CA ASP A 150 -0.70 19.38 -10.69
C ASP A 150 -1.57 19.66 -11.92
N PRO A 151 -1.74 20.94 -12.35
CA PRO A 151 -2.65 21.28 -13.44
C PRO A 151 -2.19 20.74 -14.80
N LEU A 152 -0.88 20.63 -15.04
CA LEU A 152 -0.35 20.11 -16.30
C LEU A 152 -0.57 18.61 -16.41
N ALA A 153 -0.27 17.87 -15.34
CA ALA A 153 -0.54 16.45 -15.25
C ALA A 153 -2.05 16.18 -15.36
N ALA A 154 -2.88 16.99 -14.73
CA ALA A 154 -4.34 16.86 -14.79
C ALA A 154 -4.87 17.02 -16.22
N ARG A 155 -4.41 18.05 -16.96
CA ARG A 155 -4.78 18.25 -18.35
C ARG A 155 -4.39 17.05 -19.22
N THR A 156 -3.16 16.59 -19.11
CA THR A 156 -2.66 15.43 -19.86
C THR A 156 -3.46 14.17 -19.55
N LEU A 157 -3.77 13.95 -18.27
CA LEU A 157 -4.55 12.79 -17.85
C LEU A 157 -6.00 12.85 -18.31
N LEU A 158 -6.64 14.04 -18.33
CA LEU A 158 -7.99 14.21 -18.86
C LEU A 158 -8.08 13.86 -20.35
N GLU A 159 -7.10 14.25 -21.15
CA GLU A 159 -7.05 13.90 -22.58
C GLU A 159 -6.95 12.38 -22.80
N GLN A 160 -6.29 11.66 -21.89
CA GLN A 160 -6.09 10.21 -21.96
C GLN A 160 -7.11 9.41 -21.14
N PHE A 161 -7.98 10.09 -20.42
CA PHE A 161 -8.89 9.46 -19.46
C PHE A 161 -9.82 8.40 -20.06
N PRO A 162 -10.38 8.53 -21.25
CA PRO A 162 -11.21 7.48 -21.86
C PRO A 162 -10.47 6.15 -21.99
N MET A 163 -9.20 6.16 -22.39
CA MET A 163 -8.36 4.97 -22.49
C MET A 163 -7.99 4.40 -21.11
N LEU A 164 -7.64 5.27 -20.18
CA LEU A 164 -7.37 4.88 -18.78
C LEU A 164 -8.60 4.23 -18.15
N ARG A 165 -9.78 4.82 -18.32
CA ARG A 165 -11.06 4.29 -17.84
C ARG A 165 -11.30 2.89 -18.38
N ALA A 166 -11.23 2.71 -19.72
CA ALA A 166 -11.43 1.40 -20.34
C ALA A 166 -10.46 0.34 -19.79
N GLY A 167 -9.18 0.70 -19.61
CA GLY A 167 -8.18 -0.19 -19.03
C GLY A 167 -8.47 -0.58 -17.58
N ILE A 168 -8.95 0.37 -16.76
CA ILE A 168 -9.33 0.10 -15.37
C ILE A 168 -10.58 -0.79 -15.32
N GLU A 169 -11.60 -0.47 -16.13
CA GLU A 169 -12.84 -1.26 -16.22
C GLU A 169 -12.55 -2.72 -16.62
N GLN A 170 -11.70 -2.92 -17.62
CA GLN A 170 -11.29 -4.25 -18.07
C GLN A 170 -10.48 -4.98 -17.00
N ARG A 171 -9.45 -4.34 -16.45
CA ARG A 171 -8.55 -4.96 -15.47
C ARG A 171 -9.26 -5.45 -14.21
N PHE A 172 -10.20 -4.66 -13.71
CA PHE A 172 -10.94 -4.97 -12.48
C PHE A 172 -12.34 -5.51 -12.75
N GLN A 173 -12.67 -5.82 -14.03
CA GLN A 173 -13.95 -6.37 -14.42
C GLN A 173 -15.12 -5.52 -13.90
N ILE A 174 -15.07 -4.20 -14.12
CA ILE A 174 -16.04 -3.25 -13.58
C ILE A 174 -17.24 -3.17 -14.50
N ASN A 175 -18.41 -3.52 -13.99
CA ASN A 175 -19.72 -3.31 -14.59
C ASN A 175 -20.78 -3.29 -13.47
N ALA A 176 -22.03 -2.96 -13.81
CA ALA A 176 -23.10 -2.83 -12.83
C ALA A 176 -23.33 -4.11 -12.00
N ALA A 177 -23.25 -5.29 -12.61
CA ALA A 177 -23.46 -6.57 -11.90
C ALA A 177 -22.31 -6.86 -10.93
N THR A 178 -21.05 -6.71 -11.36
CA THR A 178 -19.88 -6.97 -10.52
C THR A 178 -19.73 -5.91 -9.42
N ALA A 179 -20.12 -4.67 -9.69
CA ALA A 179 -20.15 -3.59 -8.69
C ALA A 179 -21.21 -3.85 -7.61
N SER A 180 -22.41 -4.28 -8.01
CA SER A 180 -23.48 -4.68 -7.07
C SER A 180 -23.05 -5.84 -6.18
N ALA A 181 -22.47 -6.90 -6.76
CA ALA A 181 -21.93 -8.03 -6.01
C ALA A 181 -20.81 -7.57 -5.04
N SER A 182 -19.97 -6.63 -5.49
CA SER A 182 -18.89 -6.08 -4.67
C SER A 182 -19.41 -5.26 -3.48
N ARG A 183 -20.47 -4.47 -3.66
CA ARG A 183 -21.13 -3.76 -2.55
C ARG A 183 -21.66 -4.73 -1.49
N ALA A 184 -22.26 -5.85 -1.90
CA ALA A 184 -22.71 -6.90 -0.98
C ALA A 184 -21.54 -7.51 -0.20
N LYS A 185 -20.38 -7.73 -0.83
CA LYS A 185 -19.16 -8.20 -0.18
C LYS A 185 -18.60 -7.19 0.83
N VAL A 186 -18.62 -5.89 0.50
CA VAL A 186 -18.22 -4.82 1.44
C VAL A 186 -19.12 -4.82 2.69
N ILE A 187 -20.44 -4.99 2.52
CA ILE A 187 -21.38 -5.09 3.64
C ILE A 187 -21.07 -6.35 4.48
N ALA A 188 -20.85 -7.50 3.86
CA ALA A 188 -20.50 -8.73 4.56
C ALA A 188 -19.16 -8.63 5.32
N ALA A 189 -18.19 -7.94 4.75
CA ALA A 189 -16.93 -7.65 5.42
C ALA A 189 -17.12 -6.71 6.63
N MET A 190 -18.03 -5.73 6.53
CA MET A 190 -18.41 -4.88 7.65
C MET A 190 -19.12 -5.69 8.76
N ASP A 191 -20.03 -6.60 8.40
CA ASP A 191 -20.66 -7.52 9.35
C ASP A 191 -19.61 -8.41 10.05
N ARG A 192 -18.60 -8.84 9.32
CA ARG A 192 -17.49 -9.62 9.89
C ARG A 192 -16.65 -8.77 10.83
N LEU A 193 -16.27 -7.57 10.44
CA LEU A 193 -15.54 -6.62 11.29
C LEU A 193 -16.26 -6.43 12.63
N GLU A 194 -17.56 -6.15 12.59
CA GLU A 194 -18.37 -5.89 13.80
C GLU A 194 -18.43 -7.08 14.75
N ARG A 195 -18.37 -8.31 14.24
CA ARG A 195 -18.29 -9.52 15.07
C ARG A 195 -16.91 -9.74 15.70
N GLU A 196 -15.86 -9.25 15.08
CA GLU A 196 -14.49 -9.41 15.56
C GLU A 196 -14.07 -8.35 16.58
N ILE A 197 -14.75 -7.20 16.62
CA ILE A 197 -14.42 -6.12 17.58
C ILE A 197 -14.60 -6.64 19.01
N SER A 198 -13.50 -6.71 19.75
CA SER A 198 -13.50 -7.09 21.16
C SER A 198 -14.01 -5.97 22.07
N GLY A 199 -14.35 -6.29 23.31
CA GLY A 199 -14.79 -5.31 24.31
C GLY A 199 -13.75 -4.21 24.63
N ILE A 200 -12.46 -4.45 24.32
CA ILE A 200 -11.35 -3.49 24.50
C ILE A 200 -11.06 -2.69 23.23
N GLY A 201 -11.77 -2.95 22.14
CA GLY A 201 -11.73 -2.16 20.91
C GLY A 201 -10.67 -2.56 19.88
N TYR A 202 -10.03 -3.73 20.01
CA TYR A 202 -9.14 -4.31 19.01
C TYR A 202 -9.69 -5.64 18.48
N LEU A 203 -9.21 -6.06 17.30
CA LEU A 203 -9.65 -7.31 16.67
C LEU A 203 -8.95 -8.53 17.28
N VAL A 204 -7.70 -8.36 17.74
CA VAL A 204 -6.90 -9.44 18.34
C VAL A 204 -6.14 -8.90 19.55
N GLY A 205 -6.24 -9.60 20.67
CA GLY A 205 -5.52 -9.22 21.89
C GLY A 205 -6.00 -7.89 22.47
N ASP A 206 -5.07 -7.14 23.08
CA ASP A 206 -5.31 -5.90 23.81
C ASP A 206 -4.56 -4.69 23.23
N SER A 207 -3.95 -4.83 22.06
CA SER A 207 -3.12 -3.83 21.41
C SER A 207 -3.39 -3.78 19.90
N PHE A 208 -2.96 -2.69 19.27
CA PHE A 208 -3.05 -2.50 17.82
C PHE A 208 -2.16 -3.50 17.07
N THR A 209 -2.75 -4.23 16.16
CA THR A 209 -2.09 -5.29 15.37
C THR A 209 -2.26 -5.08 13.87
N VAL A 210 -1.63 -5.94 13.07
CA VAL A 210 -1.81 -5.96 11.61
C VAL A 210 -3.26 -6.20 11.19
N ALA A 211 -4.06 -6.91 12.00
CA ALA A 211 -5.49 -7.11 11.75
C ALA A 211 -6.25 -5.77 11.77
N ASP A 212 -6.01 -4.97 12.82
CA ASP A 212 -6.63 -3.65 12.97
C ASP A 212 -6.17 -2.70 11.86
N LEU A 213 -4.87 -2.71 11.56
CA LEU A 213 -4.27 -1.91 10.49
C LEU A 213 -4.88 -2.25 9.13
N ALA A 214 -4.96 -3.55 8.78
CA ALA A 214 -5.52 -3.99 7.51
C ALA A 214 -7.00 -3.62 7.38
N ALA A 215 -7.82 -3.96 8.39
CA ALA A 215 -9.24 -3.64 8.39
C ALA A 215 -9.46 -2.14 8.24
N ALA A 216 -8.81 -1.31 9.07
CA ALA A 216 -8.99 0.14 9.05
C ALA A 216 -8.52 0.74 7.72
N ALA A 217 -7.33 0.40 7.25
CA ALA A 217 -6.78 0.91 5.99
C ALA A 217 -7.64 0.53 4.78
N LEU A 218 -8.21 -0.67 4.75
CA LEU A 218 -9.03 -1.11 3.62
C LEU A 218 -10.44 -0.54 3.66
N PHE A 219 -11.00 -0.25 4.84
CA PHE A 219 -12.30 0.40 4.99
C PHE A 219 -12.27 1.93 4.87
N TYR A 220 -11.10 2.58 4.69
CA TYR A 220 -11.07 4.04 4.64
C TYR A 220 -12.01 4.65 3.58
N PRO A 221 -12.23 4.04 2.39
CA PRO A 221 -13.13 4.64 1.41
C PRO A 221 -14.60 4.67 1.84
N VAL A 222 -14.98 3.82 2.83
CA VAL A 222 -16.32 3.80 3.42
C VAL A 222 -16.41 4.71 4.64
N ALA A 223 -15.49 4.57 5.58
CA ALA A 223 -15.50 5.29 6.85
C ALA A 223 -15.02 6.75 6.73
N ARG A 224 -14.21 7.06 5.69
CA ARG A 224 -13.72 8.39 5.34
C ARG A 224 -13.10 9.17 6.52
N PRO A 225 -12.15 8.55 7.27
CA PRO A 225 -11.58 9.18 8.46
C PRO A 225 -10.78 10.44 8.08
N PRO A 226 -10.88 11.53 8.85
CA PRO A 226 -10.17 12.78 8.58
C PRO A 226 -8.63 12.65 8.71
N GLU A 227 -8.15 11.60 9.38
CA GLU A 227 -6.73 11.29 9.53
C GLU A 227 -6.12 10.63 8.28
N PHE A 228 -6.92 10.28 7.27
CA PHE A 228 -6.37 9.78 5.99
C PHE A 228 -5.49 10.87 5.37
N PRO A 229 -4.22 10.56 5.00
CA PRO A 229 -3.20 11.59 4.77
C PRO A 229 -3.28 12.32 3.42
N TYR A 230 -4.24 11.98 2.57
CA TYR A 230 -4.36 12.57 1.24
C TYR A 230 -5.76 13.10 0.97
N PRO A 231 -5.92 14.04 0.02
CA PRO A 231 -7.22 14.52 -0.40
C PRO A 231 -8.13 13.37 -0.87
N THR A 232 -9.40 13.47 -0.52
CA THR A 232 -10.50 12.61 -1.00
C THR A 232 -11.54 13.49 -1.67
N VAL A 233 -12.49 12.89 -2.39
CA VAL A 233 -13.64 13.62 -2.94
C VAL A 233 -14.44 14.21 -1.77
N ALA A 234 -14.82 15.48 -1.83
CA ALA A 234 -15.65 16.11 -0.79
C ALA A 234 -17.03 15.43 -0.71
N ASP A 235 -17.67 15.46 0.46
CA ASP A 235 -18.94 14.75 0.67
C ASP A 235 -20.06 15.30 -0.23
N GLU A 236 -20.06 16.61 -0.47
CA GLU A 236 -20.99 17.28 -1.36
C GLU A 236 -20.82 16.92 -2.84
N ASP A 237 -19.61 16.54 -3.25
CA ASP A 237 -19.26 16.18 -4.63
C ASP A 237 -19.39 14.69 -4.94
N LEU A 238 -19.66 13.87 -3.92
CA LEU A 238 -19.84 12.43 -4.13
C LEU A 238 -21.02 12.13 -5.05
N PRO A 239 -20.89 11.20 -6.00
CA PRO A 239 -22.03 10.73 -6.79
C PRO A 239 -23.17 10.24 -5.89
N ASP A 240 -24.42 10.56 -6.22
CA ASP A 240 -25.62 10.22 -5.41
C ASP A 240 -25.71 8.72 -5.13
N SER A 241 -25.37 7.87 -6.10
CA SER A 241 -25.36 6.42 -5.96
C SER A 241 -24.29 5.92 -4.99
N TRP A 242 -23.13 6.61 -4.90
CA TRP A 242 -22.10 6.30 -3.93
C TRP A 242 -22.50 6.77 -2.53
N ARG A 243 -23.07 7.96 -2.43
CA ARG A 243 -23.61 8.50 -1.17
C ARG A 243 -24.70 7.58 -0.61
N ALA A 244 -25.67 7.18 -1.43
CA ALA A 244 -26.73 6.24 -1.04
C ALA A 244 -26.20 4.88 -0.56
N PHE A 245 -25.03 4.45 -1.03
CA PHE A 245 -24.34 3.25 -0.52
C PHE A 245 -23.65 3.51 0.81
N LEU A 246 -23.04 4.68 1.00
CA LEU A 246 -22.30 5.03 2.23
C LEU A 246 -23.22 5.38 3.40
N ASP A 247 -24.33 6.10 3.16
CA ASP A 247 -25.22 6.61 4.19
C ASP A 247 -25.67 5.56 5.22
N PRO A 248 -26.12 4.35 4.84
CA PRO A 248 -26.50 3.33 5.81
C PRO A 248 -25.28 2.69 6.51
N LEU A 249 -24.07 2.82 5.97
CA LEU A 249 -22.85 2.28 6.56
C LEU A 249 -22.22 3.25 7.57
N ALA A 250 -22.37 4.56 7.36
CA ALA A 250 -21.74 5.58 8.20
C ALA A 250 -22.07 5.45 9.70
N PRO A 251 -23.34 5.20 10.13
CA PRO A 251 -23.67 5.05 11.55
C PRO A 251 -23.34 3.68 12.14
N ARG A 252 -22.80 2.74 11.37
CA ARG A 252 -22.52 1.39 11.86
C ARG A 252 -21.39 1.36 12.89
N PRO A 253 -21.41 0.42 13.84
CA PRO A 253 -20.31 0.23 14.80
C PRO A 253 -18.95 0.05 14.13
N GLY A 254 -18.89 -0.68 13.03
CA GLY A 254 -17.66 -0.90 12.28
C GLY A 254 -17.06 0.38 11.69
N SER A 255 -17.89 1.27 11.11
CA SER A 255 -17.42 2.56 10.58
C SER A 255 -16.90 3.47 11.69
N ARG A 256 -17.58 3.52 12.85
CA ARG A 256 -17.10 4.25 14.02
C ARG A 256 -15.79 3.68 14.56
N TRP A 257 -15.67 2.35 14.57
CA TRP A 257 -14.44 1.68 14.99
C TRP A 257 -13.28 2.04 14.06
N VAL A 258 -13.47 2.01 12.72
CA VAL A 258 -12.44 2.43 11.76
C VAL A 258 -11.98 3.85 12.04
N SER A 259 -12.91 4.80 12.23
CA SER A 259 -12.57 6.19 12.55
C SER A 259 -11.81 6.30 13.88
N GLU A 260 -12.19 5.53 14.90
CA GLU A 260 -11.51 5.52 16.19
C GLU A 260 -10.10 4.91 16.10
N ILE A 261 -9.90 3.84 15.31
CA ILE A 261 -8.58 3.25 15.06
C ILE A 261 -7.67 4.25 14.33
N TYR A 262 -8.18 4.95 13.33
CA TYR A 262 -7.45 6.04 12.66
C TYR A 262 -7.05 7.12 13.65
N ARG A 263 -7.99 7.65 14.41
CA ARG A 263 -7.76 8.70 15.40
C ARG A 263 -6.69 8.32 16.44
N ARG A 264 -6.67 7.05 16.88
CA ARG A 264 -5.71 6.57 17.88
C ARG A 264 -4.33 6.26 17.33
N HIS A 265 -4.26 5.68 16.13
CA HIS A 265 -3.05 4.99 15.67
C HIS A 265 -2.48 5.51 14.36
N ARG A 266 -3.22 6.32 13.58
CA ARG A 266 -2.70 6.81 12.30
C ARG A 266 -1.46 7.69 12.47
N GLY A 267 -1.46 8.51 13.51
CA GLY A 267 -0.30 9.31 13.89
C GLY A 267 0.18 10.29 12.82
N GLN A 268 1.39 10.79 13.02
CA GLN A 268 2.06 11.69 12.07
C GLN A 268 2.88 10.91 11.05
N SER A 269 3.02 11.48 9.86
CA SER A 269 3.86 10.90 8.81
C SER A 269 5.34 10.90 9.21
N ALA A 270 6.02 9.78 8.95
CA ALA A 270 7.47 9.66 9.04
C ALA A 270 8.15 9.87 7.67
N GLU A 271 7.40 10.38 6.68
CA GLU A 271 7.93 10.74 5.36
C GLU A 271 8.97 11.86 5.48
N LEU A 272 10.12 11.67 4.84
CA LEU A 272 11.15 12.70 4.73
C LEU A 272 10.77 13.71 3.65
N THR A 273 10.74 14.98 4.02
CA THR A 273 10.53 16.08 3.08
C THR A 273 11.79 16.37 2.26
N THR A 274 11.65 17.12 1.17
CA THR A 274 12.79 17.51 0.30
C THR A 274 13.88 18.27 1.06
N GLY A 275 13.54 18.93 2.18
CA GLY A 275 14.50 19.60 3.07
C GLY A 275 15.32 18.62 3.92
N ASP A 276 14.76 17.47 4.25
CA ASP A 276 15.39 16.46 5.09
C ASP A 276 16.33 15.57 4.27
N THR A 277 16.05 15.35 2.99
CA THR A 277 16.87 14.53 2.09
C THR A 277 18.25 15.17 1.81
N ASN A 278 18.42 16.47 2.00
CA ASN A 278 19.71 17.14 1.88
C ASN A 278 20.64 16.91 3.09
N LYS A 279 20.14 16.32 4.19
CA LYS A 279 20.93 15.95 5.37
C LYS A 279 21.34 14.48 5.37
N ALA A 280 20.78 13.65 4.50
CA ALA A 280 21.18 12.26 4.36
C ALA A 280 22.52 12.16 3.61
N PRO A 281 23.46 11.26 4.04
CA PRO A 281 24.74 11.09 3.34
C PRO A 281 24.47 10.67 1.89
N ARG A 282 25.01 11.42 0.93
CA ARG A 282 24.98 11.05 -0.49
C ARG A 282 25.86 9.84 -0.68
N PRO A 283 25.43 8.80 -1.43
CA PRO A 283 26.33 7.75 -1.85
C PRO A 283 27.37 8.41 -2.78
N ASP A 284 28.64 8.27 -2.45
CA ASP A 284 29.76 8.73 -3.27
C ASP A 284 29.64 8.15 -4.67
N ALA A 285 29.71 9.04 -5.67
CA ALA A 285 29.79 8.67 -7.07
C ALA A 285 31.17 8.02 -7.33
N ALA A 286 31.22 6.71 -7.20
CA ALA A 286 32.40 5.94 -7.59
C ALA A 286 32.38 5.70 -9.10
N ASN A 287 33.28 6.43 -9.77
CA ASN A 287 33.95 6.13 -11.05
C ASN A 287 33.15 5.53 -12.21
N GLY A 288 33.05 6.31 -13.27
CA GLY A 288 32.81 5.77 -14.61
C GLY A 288 32.94 6.82 -15.68
N HIS A 289 34.10 6.86 -16.32
CA HIS A 289 34.34 7.58 -17.57
C HIS A 289 33.32 7.15 -18.62
N SER A 290 32.69 8.08 -19.31
CA SER A 290 32.56 8.03 -20.77
C SER A 290 31.99 9.33 -21.33
N THR A 291 32.72 9.92 -22.21
CA THR A 291 32.36 10.95 -23.18
C THR A 291 31.31 10.42 -24.16
N GLY A 292 30.24 11.18 -24.38
CA GLY A 292 29.27 10.85 -25.43
C GLY A 292 28.29 12.03 -25.64
N ASN A 293 28.40 12.63 -26.83
CA ASN A 293 27.65 13.76 -27.36
C ASN A 293 26.13 13.59 -27.23
N GLY A 294 25.45 14.64 -26.72
CA GLY A 294 24.01 14.70 -26.66
C GLY A 294 23.38 15.05 -27.99
N GLU A 295 22.42 14.25 -28.42
CA GLU A 295 21.38 14.64 -29.35
C GLU A 295 20.05 14.80 -28.59
N PRO A 296 19.18 15.75 -28.99
CA PRO A 296 17.91 15.97 -28.28
C PRO A 296 16.96 14.83 -28.57
N VAL A 297 16.52 14.14 -27.50
CA VAL A 297 15.51 13.10 -27.59
C VAL A 297 14.16 13.73 -27.93
N SER A 298 13.63 13.38 -29.08
CA SER A 298 12.29 13.75 -29.54
C SER A 298 11.24 13.18 -28.56
N ASN A 299 10.29 14.03 -28.21
CA ASN A 299 9.15 13.74 -27.37
C ASN A 299 8.22 12.71 -28.08
N SER A 300 8.50 11.41 -27.94
CA SER A 300 7.60 10.37 -28.39
C SER A 300 6.50 10.20 -27.34
N GLN A 301 5.26 10.39 -27.77
CA GLN A 301 4.05 10.12 -27.02
C GLN A 301 4.16 8.78 -26.30
N ALA A 302 4.29 8.82 -24.98
CA ALA A 302 4.26 7.60 -24.16
C ALA A 302 2.82 7.05 -24.18
N ALA A 303 2.59 6.05 -25.04
CA ALA A 303 1.36 5.26 -24.98
C ALA A 303 1.30 4.53 -23.63
N PHE A 304 0.11 4.50 -23.00
CA PHE A 304 -0.09 3.69 -21.80
C PHE A 304 0.26 2.24 -22.12
N PRO A 305 1.04 1.56 -21.26
CA PRO A 305 1.29 0.14 -21.41
C PRO A 305 -0.03 -0.63 -21.31
N ASP A 306 -0.13 -1.74 -22.04
CA ASP A 306 -1.31 -2.60 -22.10
C ASP A 306 -1.75 -3.00 -20.67
N LEU A 307 -2.90 -2.50 -20.24
CA LEU A 307 -3.52 -2.78 -18.94
C LEU A 307 -4.16 -4.18 -18.89
N ALA A 308 -4.17 -4.91 -20.02
CA ALA A 308 -4.98 -6.10 -20.25
C ALA A 308 -4.33 -7.43 -19.82
N ALA A 309 -3.12 -7.46 -19.25
CA ALA A 309 -2.50 -8.73 -18.85
C ALA A 309 -3.26 -9.37 -17.66
N PRO A 310 -3.82 -10.59 -17.82
CA PRO A 310 -4.51 -11.30 -16.74
C PRO A 310 -3.50 -11.69 -15.64
N ARG A 311 -3.97 -11.71 -14.38
CA ARG A 311 -3.27 -12.41 -13.31
C ARG A 311 -3.38 -13.91 -13.60
N ASP A 312 -2.28 -14.65 -13.52
CA ASP A 312 -2.34 -16.11 -13.44
C ASP A 312 -3.18 -16.51 -12.24
N PRO A 313 -4.10 -17.49 -12.37
CA PRO A 313 -4.83 -18.02 -11.24
C PRO A 313 -3.84 -18.64 -10.25
N LEU A 314 -3.99 -18.30 -8.97
CA LEU A 314 -3.28 -18.97 -7.88
C LEU A 314 -3.47 -20.49 -8.01
N PRO A 315 -2.45 -21.32 -7.76
CA PRO A 315 -2.59 -22.78 -7.80
C PRO A 315 -3.69 -23.21 -6.81
N ALA A 316 -4.67 -23.92 -7.32
CA ALA A 316 -5.74 -24.51 -6.53
C ALA A 316 -5.14 -25.33 -5.40
N GLY A 317 -5.47 -24.97 -4.16
CA GLY A 317 -5.08 -25.72 -2.98
C GLY A 317 -5.49 -27.18 -3.10
N THR A 318 -4.52 -28.08 -2.97
CA THR A 318 -4.72 -29.51 -2.96
C THR A 318 -5.58 -29.89 -1.76
N THR A 319 -6.87 -30.15 -1.99
CA THR A 319 -7.75 -30.78 -1.01
C THR A 319 -7.24 -32.19 -0.76
N ALA A 320 -6.57 -32.41 0.35
CA ALA A 320 -6.28 -33.75 0.86
C ALA A 320 -7.59 -34.38 1.31
N THR A 321 -8.14 -35.26 0.49
CA THR A 321 -9.18 -36.21 0.86
C THR A 321 -8.64 -37.15 1.94
N ARG A 322 -9.14 -37.03 3.18
CA ARG A 322 -9.00 -38.06 4.19
C ARG A 322 -9.99 -39.20 3.84
N GLU A 323 -9.44 -40.31 3.40
CA GLU A 323 -10.16 -41.58 3.38
C GLU A 323 -10.54 -41.95 4.82
N HIS A 324 -11.83 -42.19 5.01
CA HIS A 324 -12.37 -42.82 6.21
C HIS A 324 -12.32 -44.34 5.96
N ASP A 325 -11.55 -45.01 6.76
CA ASP A 325 -11.57 -46.51 6.84
C ASP A 325 -12.53 -46.92 7.97
N PRO A 326 -13.50 -47.79 7.72
CA PRO A 326 -14.42 -48.26 8.75
C PRO A 326 -13.94 -49.63 9.32
N ALA A 327 -13.68 -49.68 10.60
CA ALA A 327 -13.80 -50.90 11.43
C ALA A 327 -13.98 -50.50 12.90
#